data_56212ebf2c90e723e2e5ffa203c6eaea
#
_entry.id   56212ebf2c90e723e2e5ffa203c6eaea
#
_cell.length_a   1.000
_cell.length_b   1.000
_cell.length_c   1.000
_cell.angle_alpha   90.00
_cell.angle_beta   90.00
_cell.angle_gamma   90.00
#
_symmetry.space_group_name_H-M   'P 1'
#
loop_
_entity.id
_entity.type
_entity.pdbx_description
1 polymer ?
#
loop_
_entity_poly.entity_id
_entity_poly.type
_entity_poly.pdbx_seq_one_letter_code
_entity_poly.pdbx_strand_id
1 'polypeptide(L)'
;MVKLRSICQAVNDIRASDPGTAMTEGFLRLLIENGDVSYEICGSRVCLNIDILFKELAYLFELDSESMPKLRTVKGALKEIKAVDANSVFTEYKIRWLIKSGRLRTYAVGSREIIVMESFDDENLLNQESREGCNVTQGIKLSEQFGELLSRTTQSYACTRKRV
;
A
#
# COMPACT_ATOMS: atom_id res chain seq x y z
N MET A 1 -29.44 4.85 -16.32
CA MET A 1 -29.69 6.18 -15.68
C MET A 1 -28.42 6.56 -14.94
N VAL A 2 -27.79 7.67 -15.32
CA VAL A 2 -26.50 8.10 -14.72
C VAL A 2 -26.72 8.50 -13.26
N LYS A 3 -25.97 7.89 -12.34
CA LYS A 3 -26.06 8.16 -10.90
C LYS A 3 -24.98 9.18 -10.50
N LEU A 4 -25.29 10.46 -10.63
CA LEU A 4 -24.41 11.52 -10.12
C LEU A 4 -24.56 11.68 -8.60
N ARG A 5 -23.44 11.74 -7.90
CA ARG A 5 -23.35 11.89 -6.43
C ARG A 5 -22.36 12.99 -6.07
N SER A 6 -22.66 13.72 -5.01
CA SER A 6 -21.63 14.55 -4.37
C SER A 6 -20.58 13.66 -3.72
N ILE A 7 -19.39 14.20 -3.43
CA ILE A 7 -18.29 13.45 -2.80
C ILE A 7 -18.75 12.74 -1.52
N CYS A 8 -19.48 13.46 -0.65
CA CYS A 8 -20.01 12.90 0.59
C CYS A 8 -21.00 11.73 0.33
N GLN A 9 -21.93 11.90 -0.64
CA GLN A 9 -22.85 10.84 -1.01
C GLN A 9 -22.14 9.63 -1.64
N ALA A 10 -21.15 9.85 -2.49
CA ALA A 10 -20.34 8.78 -3.08
C ALA A 10 -19.64 7.96 -1.99
N VAL A 11 -19.01 8.60 -1.00
CA VAL A 11 -18.38 7.91 0.14
C VAL A 11 -19.41 7.14 0.97
N ASN A 12 -20.61 7.68 1.17
CA ASN A 12 -21.68 6.99 1.89
C ASN A 12 -22.19 5.76 1.12
N ASP A 13 -22.35 5.87 -0.20
CA ASP A 13 -22.74 4.75 -1.06
C ASP A 13 -21.66 3.63 -1.02
N ILE A 14 -20.37 4.01 -1.05
CA ILE A 14 -19.24 3.08 -0.89
C ILE A 14 -19.28 2.39 0.47
N ARG A 15 -19.47 3.15 1.55
CA ARG A 15 -19.54 2.59 2.92
C ARG A 15 -20.77 1.71 3.14
N ALA A 16 -21.87 1.98 2.47
CA ALA A 16 -23.04 1.13 2.52
C ALA A 16 -22.78 -0.24 1.87
N SER A 17 -21.97 -0.28 0.80
CA SER A 17 -21.55 -1.51 0.14
C SER A 17 -20.43 -2.24 0.89
N ASP A 18 -19.49 -1.48 1.46
CA ASP A 18 -18.34 -1.99 2.22
C ASP A 18 -18.11 -1.19 3.51
N PRO A 19 -18.73 -1.60 4.64
CA PRO A 19 -18.62 -0.88 5.91
C PRO A 19 -17.20 -0.79 6.47
N GLY A 20 -16.31 -1.70 6.04
CA GLY A 20 -14.90 -1.73 6.46
C GLY A 20 -13.97 -0.86 5.61
N THR A 21 -14.49 -0.19 4.59
CA THR A 21 -13.67 0.56 3.63
C THR A 21 -12.85 1.68 4.29
N ALA A 22 -11.60 1.82 3.83
CA ALA A 22 -10.74 2.95 4.17
C ALA A 22 -11.04 4.22 3.34
N MET A 23 -12.01 4.17 2.42
CA MET A 23 -12.41 5.32 1.62
C MET A 23 -12.99 6.43 2.50
N THR A 24 -12.42 7.62 2.37
CA THR A 24 -12.86 8.84 3.05
C THR A 24 -13.08 9.97 2.03
N GLU A 25 -13.83 11.01 2.41
CA GLU A 25 -13.96 12.18 1.53
C GLU A 25 -12.63 12.82 1.18
N GLY A 26 -11.70 12.90 2.17
CA GLY A 26 -10.35 13.43 1.95
C GLY A 26 -9.55 12.59 0.95
N PHE A 27 -9.67 11.26 1.02
CA PHE A 27 -9.03 10.37 0.06
C PHE A 27 -9.63 10.53 -1.35
N LEU A 28 -10.95 10.57 -1.46
CA LEU A 28 -11.62 10.75 -2.74
C LEU A 28 -11.30 12.11 -3.37
N ARG A 29 -11.17 13.19 -2.57
CA ARG A 29 -10.69 14.49 -3.03
C ARG A 29 -9.26 14.42 -3.56
N LEU A 30 -8.37 13.70 -2.87
CA LEU A 30 -6.99 13.51 -3.32
C LEU A 30 -6.93 12.80 -4.67
N LEU A 31 -7.74 11.76 -4.88
CA LEU A 31 -7.82 11.07 -6.18
C LEU A 31 -8.30 12.00 -7.30
N ILE A 32 -9.26 12.88 -7.02
CA ILE A 32 -9.74 13.89 -7.97
C ILE A 32 -8.62 14.91 -8.28
N GLU A 33 -7.92 15.40 -7.27
CA GLU A 33 -6.84 16.38 -7.40
C GLU A 33 -5.65 15.80 -8.19
N ASN A 34 -5.36 14.52 -8.00
CA ASN A 34 -4.31 13.82 -8.76
C ASN A 34 -4.73 13.48 -10.20
N GLY A 35 -6.02 13.58 -10.53
CA GLY A 35 -6.56 13.20 -11.84
C GLY A 35 -6.80 11.69 -12.01
N ASP A 36 -6.76 10.93 -10.91
CA ASP A 36 -6.99 9.48 -10.88
C ASP A 36 -8.49 9.13 -11.04
N VAL A 37 -9.37 10.09 -10.74
CA VAL A 37 -10.82 9.94 -10.80
C VAL A 37 -11.43 11.12 -11.53
N SER A 38 -12.31 10.83 -12.49
CA SER A 38 -13.04 11.84 -13.25
C SER A 38 -14.21 12.43 -12.42
N TYR A 39 -14.50 13.70 -12.67
CA TYR A 39 -15.58 14.40 -12.01
C TYR A 39 -16.32 15.34 -12.97
N GLU A 40 -17.53 15.69 -12.60
CA GLU A 40 -18.36 16.68 -13.28
C GLU A 40 -18.67 17.86 -12.35
N ILE A 41 -18.82 19.04 -12.90
CA ILE A 41 -19.23 20.23 -12.14
C ILE A 41 -20.73 20.44 -12.33
N CYS A 42 -21.49 20.24 -11.26
CA CYS A 42 -22.94 20.46 -11.24
C CYS A 42 -23.24 21.75 -10.46
N GLY A 43 -23.35 22.86 -11.16
CA GLY A 43 -23.43 24.18 -10.54
C GLY A 43 -22.13 24.57 -9.86
N SER A 44 -22.13 24.69 -8.53
CA SER A 44 -20.93 24.99 -7.72
C SER A 44 -20.36 23.77 -7.02
N ARG A 45 -20.83 22.57 -7.33
CA ARG A 45 -20.45 21.34 -6.62
C ARG A 45 -19.77 20.35 -7.55
N VAL A 46 -18.78 19.65 -7.02
CA VAL A 46 -18.18 18.49 -7.66
C VAL A 46 -19.11 17.30 -7.51
N CYS A 47 -19.43 16.66 -8.63
CA CYS A 47 -20.27 15.47 -8.71
C CYS A 47 -19.49 14.34 -9.37
N LEU A 48 -19.72 13.11 -8.92
CA LEU A 48 -19.09 11.90 -9.42
C LEU A 48 -20.16 10.96 -9.98
N ASN A 49 -19.86 10.34 -11.09
CA ASN A 49 -20.63 9.23 -11.61
C ASN A 49 -20.17 7.95 -10.92
N ILE A 50 -21.02 7.32 -10.12
CA ILE A 50 -20.67 6.14 -9.31
C ILE A 50 -20.23 4.96 -10.17
N ASP A 51 -20.88 4.73 -11.31
CA ASP A 51 -20.56 3.60 -12.18
C ASP A 51 -19.18 3.77 -12.85
N ILE A 52 -18.81 5.04 -13.17
CA ILE A 52 -17.48 5.38 -13.70
C ILE A 52 -16.43 5.30 -12.58
N LEU A 53 -16.73 5.86 -11.41
CA LEU A 53 -15.85 5.86 -10.24
C LEU A 53 -15.38 4.44 -9.90
N PHE A 54 -16.27 3.46 -9.89
CA PHE A 54 -15.89 2.08 -9.57
C PHE A 54 -14.95 1.48 -10.62
N LYS A 55 -15.16 1.77 -11.90
CA LYS A 55 -14.28 1.35 -12.98
C LYS A 55 -12.89 2.00 -12.89
N GLU A 56 -12.87 3.31 -12.61
CA GLU A 56 -11.61 4.05 -12.45
C GLU A 56 -10.83 3.56 -11.23
N LEU A 57 -11.50 3.28 -10.12
CA LEU A 57 -10.85 2.67 -8.95
C LEU A 57 -10.34 1.26 -9.24
N ALA A 58 -11.12 0.42 -9.92
CA ALA A 58 -10.66 -0.91 -10.32
C ALA A 58 -9.44 -0.82 -11.24
N TYR A 59 -9.44 0.09 -12.21
CA TYR A 59 -8.31 0.34 -13.09
C TYR A 59 -7.08 0.87 -12.34
N LEU A 60 -7.26 1.84 -11.44
CA LEU A 60 -6.19 2.42 -10.62
C LEU A 60 -5.47 1.37 -9.79
N PHE A 61 -6.21 0.39 -9.28
CA PHE A 61 -5.68 -0.70 -8.47
C PHE A 61 -5.38 -1.98 -9.27
N GLU A 62 -5.39 -1.90 -10.61
CA GLU A 62 -5.07 -3.02 -11.51
C GLU A 62 -5.88 -4.29 -11.20
N LEU A 63 -7.18 -4.12 -10.97
CA LEU A 63 -8.10 -5.23 -10.70
C LEU A 63 -8.81 -5.64 -11.97
N ASP A 64 -8.92 -6.94 -12.22
CA ASP A 64 -9.63 -7.51 -13.38
C ASP A 64 -11.17 -7.40 -13.24
N SER A 65 -11.65 -6.96 -12.10
CA SER A 65 -13.05 -6.88 -11.75
C SER A 65 -13.59 -5.44 -11.86
N GLU A 66 -14.77 -5.28 -12.45
CA GLU A 66 -15.52 -4.00 -12.42
C GLU A 66 -16.13 -3.71 -11.02
N SER A 67 -15.86 -4.56 -10.03
CA SER A 67 -16.35 -4.40 -8.67
C SER A 67 -15.53 -3.37 -7.90
N MET A 68 -16.14 -2.77 -6.90
CA MET A 68 -15.46 -1.85 -5.99
C MET A 68 -14.33 -2.57 -5.25
N PRO A 69 -13.07 -2.06 -5.29
CA PRO A 69 -11.95 -2.63 -4.56
C PRO A 69 -12.18 -2.55 -3.04
N LYS A 70 -11.82 -3.61 -2.33
CA LYS A 70 -11.85 -3.62 -0.86
C LYS A 70 -10.63 -2.90 -0.30
N LEU A 71 -10.81 -1.66 0.06
CA LEU A 71 -9.77 -0.79 0.57
C LEU A 71 -9.72 -0.85 2.09
N ARG A 72 -8.55 -1.13 2.67
CA ARG A 72 -8.36 -1.23 4.12
C ARG A 72 -7.15 -0.45 4.58
N THR A 73 -7.21 0.01 5.83
CA THR A 73 -6.00 0.40 6.55
C THR A 73 -5.26 -0.84 7.02
N VAL A 74 -3.97 -0.74 7.39
CA VAL A 74 -3.17 -1.87 7.91
C VAL A 74 -3.90 -2.59 9.05
N LYS A 75 -4.49 -1.83 9.99
CA LYS A 75 -5.25 -2.40 11.11
C LYS A 75 -6.57 -3.05 10.66
N GLY A 76 -7.24 -2.43 9.68
CA GLY A 76 -8.48 -2.96 9.10
C GLY A 76 -8.23 -4.29 8.37
N ALA A 77 -7.17 -4.35 7.55
CA ALA A 77 -6.76 -5.56 6.85
C ALA A 77 -6.43 -6.70 7.84
N LEU A 78 -5.64 -6.41 8.88
CA LEU A 78 -5.31 -7.40 9.91
C LEU A 78 -6.57 -7.93 10.62
N LYS A 79 -7.52 -7.04 10.94
CA LYS A 79 -8.78 -7.43 11.59
C LYS A 79 -9.61 -8.36 10.69
N GLU A 80 -9.68 -8.06 9.40
CA GLU A 80 -10.41 -8.86 8.42
C GLU A 80 -9.76 -10.23 8.22
N ILE A 81 -8.42 -10.28 8.05
CA ILE A 81 -7.67 -11.53 7.96
C ILE A 81 -7.90 -12.41 9.20
N LYS A 82 -7.81 -11.84 10.40
CA LYS A 82 -8.04 -12.59 11.64
C LYS A 82 -9.49 -12.98 11.87
N ALA A 83 -10.44 -12.31 11.27
CA ALA A 83 -11.85 -12.70 11.30
C ALA A 83 -12.11 -13.96 10.46
N VAL A 84 -11.34 -14.16 9.38
CA VAL A 84 -11.40 -15.36 8.52
C VAL A 84 -10.57 -16.49 9.15
N ASP A 85 -9.36 -16.20 9.61
CA ASP A 85 -8.45 -17.14 10.26
C ASP A 85 -7.83 -16.52 11.51
N ALA A 86 -8.35 -16.88 12.68
CA ALA A 86 -7.87 -16.39 13.97
C ALA A 86 -6.40 -16.77 14.25
N ASN A 87 -5.92 -17.88 13.69
CA ASN A 87 -4.56 -18.38 13.84
C ASN A 87 -3.62 -17.88 12.73
N SER A 88 -4.07 -16.98 11.88
CA SER A 88 -3.26 -16.43 10.80
C SER A 88 -1.94 -15.87 11.31
N VAL A 89 -0.86 -16.23 10.59
CA VAL A 89 0.51 -15.75 10.86
C VAL A 89 0.71 -14.26 10.55
N PHE A 90 -0.29 -13.61 9.96
CA PHE A 90 -0.23 -12.19 9.66
C PHE A 90 -0.23 -11.35 10.94
N THR A 91 0.72 -10.43 11.01
CA THR A 91 0.84 -9.40 12.04
C THR A 91 0.88 -8.02 11.38
N GLU A 92 0.64 -6.96 12.14
CA GLU A 92 0.77 -5.59 11.61
C GLU A 92 2.17 -5.33 11.06
N TYR A 93 3.20 -5.87 11.72
CA TYR A 93 4.59 -5.78 11.25
C TYR A 93 4.78 -6.49 9.90
N LYS A 94 4.26 -7.71 9.73
CA LYS A 94 4.37 -8.47 8.49
C LYS A 94 3.67 -7.77 7.34
N ILE A 95 2.46 -7.22 7.58
CA ILE A 95 1.73 -6.45 6.57
C ILE A 95 2.55 -5.21 6.14
N ARG A 96 3.10 -4.45 7.10
CA ARG A 96 3.94 -3.28 6.80
C ARG A 96 5.22 -3.66 6.06
N TRP A 97 5.80 -4.81 6.37
CA TRP A 97 6.95 -5.33 5.63
C TRP A 97 6.58 -5.68 4.18
N LEU A 98 5.45 -6.33 3.95
CA LEU A 98 4.93 -6.63 2.61
C LEU A 98 4.66 -5.35 1.80
N ILE A 99 4.15 -4.30 2.43
CA ILE A 99 3.97 -2.99 1.80
C ILE A 99 5.34 -2.41 1.37
N LYS A 100 6.31 -2.39 2.28
CA LYS A 100 7.65 -1.85 2.00
C LYS A 100 8.41 -2.65 0.93
N SER A 101 8.16 -3.94 0.83
CA SER A 101 8.74 -4.80 -0.20
C SER A 101 8.01 -4.70 -1.55
N GLY A 102 6.95 -3.89 -1.66
CA GLY A 102 6.17 -3.73 -2.89
C GLY A 102 5.33 -4.95 -3.28
N ARG A 103 5.10 -5.87 -2.33
CA ARG A 103 4.33 -7.09 -2.58
C ARG A 103 2.83 -6.91 -2.42
N LEU A 104 2.39 -5.86 -1.74
CA LEU A 104 0.98 -5.50 -1.62
C LEU A 104 0.72 -4.24 -2.41
N ARG A 105 -0.40 -4.20 -3.11
CA ARG A 105 -0.87 -3.00 -3.78
C ARG A 105 -1.38 -2.02 -2.75
N THR A 106 -0.82 -0.84 -2.74
CA THR A 106 -1.16 0.21 -1.76
C THR A 106 -1.26 1.56 -2.42
N TYR A 107 -2.01 2.43 -1.78
CA TYR A 107 -2.08 3.84 -2.14
C TYR A 107 -1.75 4.71 -0.92
N ALA A 108 -0.79 5.63 -1.08
CA ALA A 108 -0.38 6.51 -0.01
C ALA A 108 -1.32 7.73 0.09
N VAL A 109 -1.90 7.93 1.27
CA VAL A 109 -2.75 9.09 1.59
C VAL A 109 -2.14 9.86 2.74
N GLY A 110 -1.31 10.85 2.43
CA GLY A 110 -0.50 11.54 3.43
C GLY A 110 0.44 10.58 4.15
N SER A 111 0.27 10.43 5.47
CA SER A 111 1.05 9.49 6.29
C SER A 111 0.42 8.09 6.40
N ARG A 112 -0.70 7.86 5.75
CA ARG A 112 -1.43 6.59 5.82
C ARG A 112 -1.28 5.82 4.54
N GLU A 113 -1.14 4.51 4.66
CA GLU A 113 -1.15 3.56 3.55
C GLU A 113 -2.50 2.83 3.53
N ILE A 114 -3.13 2.84 2.37
CA ILE A 114 -4.38 2.13 2.10
C ILE A 114 -4.02 0.90 1.28
N ILE A 115 -4.48 -0.25 1.72
CA ILE A 115 -4.19 -1.56 1.15
C ILE A 115 -5.38 -2.02 0.33
N VAL A 116 -5.11 -2.61 -0.81
CA VAL A 116 -6.06 -3.31 -1.65
C VAL A 116 -6.11 -4.76 -1.20
N MET A 117 -7.24 -5.22 -0.64
CA MET A 117 -7.35 -6.55 -0.03
C MET A 117 -7.19 -7.69 -1.05
N GLU A 118 -7.61 -7.47 -2.28
CA GLU A 118 -7.47 -8.42 -3.39
C GLU A 118 -6.00 -8.77 -3.67
N SER A 119 -5.06 -7.89 -3.30
CA SER A 119 -3.62 -8.16 -3.44
C SER A 119 -3.08 -9.24 -2.49
N PHE A 120 -3.85 -9.64 -1.46
CA PHE A 120 -3.49 -10.76 -0.59
C PHE A 120 -3.76 -12.13 -1.23
N ASP A 121 -4.65 -12.19 -2.22
CA ASP A 121 -5.00 -13.42 -2.93
C ASP A 121 -3.99 -13.80 -4.03
N ASP A 122 -3.03 -12.91 -4.33
CA ASP A 122 -1.95 -13.19 -5.28
C ASP A 122 -1.10 -14.38 -4.76
N GLU A 123 -1.16 -15.54 -5.44
CA GLU A 123 -0.45 -16.78 -5.07
C GLU A 123 1.07 -16.61 -4.84
N ASN A 124 1.64 -15.57 -5.40
CA ASN A 124 3.05 -15.20 -5.24
C ASN A 124 3.40 -14.75 -3.80
N LEU A 125 2.42 -14.31 -3.00
CA LEU A 125 2.65 -13.91 -1.61
C LEU A 125 2.95 -15.11 -0.71
N LEU A 126 2.34 -16.26 -0.98
CA LEU A 126 2.44 -17.46 -0.14
C LEU A 126 3.64 -18.34 -0.51
N ASN A 127 4.04 -18.37 -1.79
CA ASN A 127 5.07 -19.29 -2.30
C ASN A 127 6.51 -18.83 -2.07
N GLN A 128 6.77 -17.58 -1.70
CA GLN A 128 8.13 -17.09 -1.46
C GLN A 128 8.58 -17.19 0.01
N GLU A 129 7.68 -17.43 0.95
CA GLU A 129 8.06 -17.63 2.37
C GLU A 129 8.97 -18.84 2.59
N SER A 130 8.87 -19.87 1.73
CA SER A 130 9.70 -21.09 1.82
C SER A 130 11.16 -20.88 1.39
N ARG A 131 11.49 -19.75 0.74
CA ARG A 131 12.86 -19.50 0.23
C ARG A 131 13.64 -18.45 1.02
N GLU A 132 13.00 -17.58 1.79
CA GLU A 132 13.68 -16.49 2.52
C GLU A 132 13.88 -16.77 4.01
N GLY A 133 13.35 -17.88 4.54
CA GLY A 133 13.53 -18.28 5.95
C GLY A 133 14.97 -18.66 6.35
N CYS A 134 15.93 -18.68 5.41
CA CYS A 134 17.31 -19.08 5.65
C CYS A 134 18.37 -17.97 5.54
N ASN A 135 18.02 -16.73 5.28
CA ASN A 135 19.03 -15.69 4.98
C ASN A 135 19.23 -14.61 6.06
N VAL A 136 18.71 -14.80 7.27
CA VAL A 136 19.03 -13.89 8.40
C VAL A 136 20.52 -14.01 8.81
N THR A 137 21.16 -15.14 8.51
CA THR A 137 22.59 -15.36 8.82
C THR A 137 23.53 -14.71 7.80
N GLN A 138 23.09 -14.35 6.60
CA GLN A 138 23.96 -13.68 5.61
C GLN A 138 24.03 -12.16 5.80
N GLY A 139 23.03 -11.52 6.41
CA GLY A 139 23.05 -10.09 6.72
C GLY A 139 24.13 -9.71 7.74
N ILE A 140 24.46 -10.61 8.66
CA ILE A 140 25.51 -10.39 9.67
C ILE A 140 26.91 -10.45 9.05
N LYS A 141 27.15 -11.32 8.07
CA LYS A 141 28.43 -11.41 7.36
C LYS A 141 28.74 -10.21 6.46
N LEU A 142 27.72 -9.57 5.90
CA LEU A 142 27.89 -8.35 5.09
C LEU A 142 28.28 -7.14 5.94
N SER A 143 27.77 -7.03 7.18
CA SER A 143 28.17 -5.94 8.10
C SER A 143 29.61 -6.08 8.60
N GLU A 144 30.11 -7.30 8.76
CA GLU A 144 31.53 -7.55 9.12
C GLU A 144 32.47 -7.21 7.95
N GLN A 145 32.10 -7.53 6.70
CA GLN A 145 32.91 -7.17 5.53
C GLN A 145 32.95 -5.65 5.27
N PHE A 146 31.87 -4.93 5.55
CA PHE A 146 31.86 -3.45 5.48
C PHE A 146 32.68 -2.80 6.60
N GLY A 147 32.72 -3.39 7.79
CA GLY A 147 33.58 -2.97 8.89
C GLY A 147 35.07 -3.07 8.55
N GLU A 148 35.51 -4.17 7.91
CA GLU A 148 36.87 -4.36 7.46
C GLU A 148 37.29 -3.41 6.31
N LEU A 149 36.39 -3.10 5.38
CA LEU A 149 36.66 -2.15 4.30
C LEU A 149 36.87 -0.72 4.82
N LEU A 150 36.09 -0.29 5.81
CA LEU A 150 36.23 1.04 6.43
C LEU A 150 37.52 1.15 7.25
N SER A 151 37.98 0.07 7.89
CA SER A 151 39.27 0.08 8.65
C SER A 151 40.49 0.14 7.72
N ARG A 152 40.42 -0.42 6.52
CA ARG A 152 41.49 -0.33 5.51
C ARG A 152 41.58 1.05 4.84
N THR A 153 40.49 1.77 4.66
CA THR A 153 40.47 3.14 4.10
C THR A 153 41.03 4.15 5.08
N THR A 154 40.80 4.01 6.37
CA THR A 154 41.37 4.92 7.39
C THR A 154 42.88 4.78 7.57
N GLN A 155 43.45 3.58 7.35
CA GLN A 155 44.91 3.40 7.39
C GLN A 155 45.63 4.00 6.18
N SER A 156 44.99 4.13 5.04
CA SER A 156 45.57 4.73 3.83
C SER A 156 45.71 6.26 3.93
N TYR A 157 44.94 6.93 4.73
CA TYR A 157 45.02 8.39 4.91
C TYR A 157 46.00 8.87 5.99
N ALA A 158 46.51 7.95 6.83
CA ALA A 158 47.46 8.29 7.86
C ALA A 158 48.93 8.32 7.36
N CYS A 159 49.22 7.83 6.15
CA CYS A 159 50.57 7.69 5.64
C CYS A 159 51.07 8.85 4.75
N THR A 160 50.23 9.88 4.46
CA THR A 160 50.61 10.97 3.54
C THR A 160 50.86 12.33 4.24
N ARG A 161 50.96 12.38 5.57
CA ARG A 161 51.34 13.62 6.31
C ARG A 161 52.64 13.49 7.10
N LYS A 162 53.73 13.17 6.41
CA LYS A 162 55.07 13.44 6.89
C LYS A 162 56.02 13.63 5.71
N ARG A 163 56.08 14.86 5.20
CA ARG A 163 57.26 15.48 4.54
C ARG A 163 56.80 16.86 4.01
N VAL A 164 57.09 17.86 4.73
CA VAL A 164 57.90 19.07 4.49
C VAL A 164 57.85 19.90 5.75
#